data_bc8c69f38fc79478dbecf35f2da2e09b
#
_entry.id   bc8c69f38fc79478dbecf35f2da2e09b
#
_cell.length_a   1.000
_cell.length_b   1.000
_cell.length_c   1.000
_cell.angle_alpha   90.00
_cell.angle_beta   90.00
_cell.angle_gamma   90.00
#
_symmetry.space_group_name_H-M   'P 1'
#
loop_
_entity.id
_entity.type
_entity.pdbx_description
1 polymer ?
#
loop_
_entity_poly.entity_id
_entity_poly.type
_entity_poly.pdbx_seq_one_letter_code
_entity_poly.pdbx_strand_id
1 'polypeptide(L)'
;MKGKVYLVGAGPGDPDLLTLRALRALRQADVVLHDALVSSQILELIPSRVMVVNVGKRCGSKPITQEQINAMLVSFSAVGNRVVRLKAGDPLIFGRAGEELEHLRRAGIETEVVPGITAALGAAAIAQVPLTDRRMAARVAFVSAHRVPGIPEPDWSGLATPDTTIVVYMPGTHYQQLATRLSRAGLRRDTPCLVVAKASTAEQQLHLTTIEQLHNMPLLPSPSLLIVGKIAALAVLEVPDNGELRDKMVATQGDAETAIQSARCYTDCSGSFGKPSPSQFID
;
A
#
# COMPACT_ATOMS: atom_id res chain seq x y z
N MET A 1 9.01 -10.07 31.56
CA MET A 1 9.75 -9.66 30.32
C MET A 1 8.90 -8.65 29.60
N LYS A 2 9.50 -7.64 28.96
CA LYS A 2 8.76 -6.73 28.09
C LYS A 2 8.23 -7.51 26.88
N GLY A 3 7.05 -7.14 26.40
CA GLY A 3 6.47 -7.67 25.19
C GLY A 3 7.15 -7.10 23.93
N LYS A 4 6.63 -7.46 22.77
CA LYS A 4 7.13 -7.03 21.45
C LYS A 4 6.08 -6.23 20.71
N VAL A 5 6.51 -5.19 19.98
CA VAL A 5 5.64 -4.37 19.12
C VAL A 5 5.86 -4.73 17.66
N TYR A 6 4.78 -4.99 16.93
CA TYR A 6 4.78 -5.22 15.49
C TYR A 6 4.13 -4.01 14.80
N LEU A 7 4.90 -3.29 13.95
CA LEU A 7 4.33 -2.30 13.04
C LEU A 7 3.91 -3.02 11.78
N VAL A 8 2.62 -3.13 11.54
CA VAL A 8 2.05 -4.02 10.52
C VAL A 8 1.29 -3.21 9.49
N GLY A 9 1.59 -3.43 8.21
CA GLY A 9 0.83 -2.89 7.10
C GLY A 9 -0.45 -3.68 6.86
N ALA A 10 -1.57 -2.97 6.84
CA ALA A 10 -2.90 -3.52 6.55
C ALA A 10 -3.19 -3.63 5.04
N GLY A 11 -2.30 -3.12 4.18
CA GLY A 11 -2.61 -3.02 2.76
C GLY A 11 -3.58 -1.88 2.43
N PRO A 12 -4.04 -1.78 1.16
CA PRO A 12 -4.82 -0.65 0.67
C PRO A 12 -6.31 -0.69 1.06
N GLY A 13 -6.82 -1.82 1.55
CA GLY A 13 -8.22 -1.93 2.00
C GLY A 13 -8.82 -3.33 1.86
N ASP A 14 -8.52 -4.04 0.79
CA ASP A 14 -8.96 -5.41 0.55
C ASP A 14 -8.22 -6.38 1.49
N PRO A 15 -8.93 -7.23 2.26
CA PRO A 15 -8.31 -8.23 3.14
C PRO A 15 -7.48 -9.27 2.40
N ASP A 16 -7.76 -9.58 1.14
CA ASP A 16 -6.98 -10.52 0.34
C ASP A 16 -5.60 -9.97 -0.05
N LEU A 17 -5.40 -8.65 0.08
CA LEU A 17 -4.11 -7.97 -0.09
C LEU A 17 -3.31 -7.89 1.21
N LEU A 18 -3.78 -8.51 2.29
CA LEU A 18 -3.04 -8.61 3.53
C LEU A 18 -1.91 -9.66 3.38
N THR A 19 -0.71 -9.33 3.83
CA THR A 19 0.36 -10.33 3.80
C THR A 19 0.09 -11.45 4.81
N LEU A 20 0.51 -12.67 4.49
CA LEU A 20 0.39 -13.81 5.41
C LEU A 20 1.07 -13.54 6.76
N ARG A 21 2.16 -12.76 6.77
CA ARG A 21 2.85 -12.35 8.00
C ARG A 21 2.01 -11.39 8.82
N ALA A 22 1.34 -10.43 8.18
CA ALA A 22 0.42 -9.52 8.84
C ALA A 22 -0.76 -10.27 9.48
N LEU A 23 -1.37 -11.20 8.75
CA LEU A 23 -2.46 -12.04 9.26
C LEU A 23 -2.01 -12.87 10.49
N ARG A 24 -0.80 -13.46 10.44
CA ARG A 24 -0.24 -14.20 11.60
C ARG A 24 -0.01 -13.28 12.79
N ALA A 25 0.51 -12.07 12.57
CA ALA A 25 0.74 -11.09 13.63
C ALA A 25 -0.59 -10.69 14.30
N LEU A 26 -1.65 -10.42 13.52
CA LEU A 26 -2.98 -10.10 14.02
C LEU A 26 -3.58 -11.25 14.86
N ARG A 27 -3.47 -12.48 14.37
CA ARG A 27 -3.98 -13.67 15.08
C ARG A 27 -3.24 -13.98 16.39
N GLN A 28 -2.00 -13.56 16.52
CA GLN A 28 -1.16 -13.79 17.69
C GLN A 28 -1.08 -12.60 18.64
N ALA A 29 -1.71 -11.48 18.30
CA ALA A 29 -1.71 -10.29 19.11
C ALA A 29 -2.49 -10.47 20.43
N ASP A 30 -2.09 -9.71 21.44
CA ASP A 30 -2.87 -9.47 22.65
C ASP A 30 -3.63 -8.14 22.54
N VAL A 31 -2.97 -7.15 21.89
CA VAL A 31 -3.52 -5.81 21.65
C VAL A 31 -3.24 -5.37 20.21
N VAL A 32 -4.25 -4.79 19.55
CA VAL A 32 -4.12 -4.14 18.24
C VAL A 32 -4.51 -2.68 18.35
N LEU A 33 -3.58 -1.77 18.03
CA LEU A 33 -3.85 -0.34 17.85
C LEU A 33 -3.92 -0.05 16.36
N HIS A 34 -5.07 0.40 15.85
CA HIS A 34 -5.26 0.61 14.40
C HIS A 34 -5.60 2.05 14.04
N ASP A 35 -5.22 2.45 12.81
CA ASP A 35 -5.60 3.73 12.21
C ASP A 35 -7.06 3.71 11.72
N ALA A 36 -7.67 4.89 11.56
CA ALA A 36 -9.05 5.02 11.06
C ALA A 36 -9.23 4.54 9.61
N LEU A 37 -8.16 4.49 8.81
CA LEU A 37 -8.19 4.06 7.40
C LEU A 37 -8.10 2.53 7.21
N VAL A 38 -7.93 1.76 8.27
CA VAL A 38 -7.99 0.29 8.20
C VAL A 38 -9.44 -0.13 7.98
N SER A 39 -9.70 -0.96 6.96
CA SER A 39 -11.05 -1.40 6.63
C SER A 39 -11.66 -2.29 7.71
N SER A 40 -12.99 -2.26 7.85
CA SER A 40 -13.73 -3.12 8.78
C SER A 40 -13.50 -4.60 8.49
N GLN A 41 -13.42 -4.97 7.22
CA GLN A 41 -13.14 -6.35 6.79
C GLN A 41 -11.80 -6.88 7.31
N ILE A 42 -10.77 -6.03 7.37
CA ILE A 42 -9.47 -6.41 7.97
C ILE A 42 -9.59 -6.53 9.50
N LEU A 43 -10.35 -5.63 10.15
CA LEU A 43 -10.56 -5.68 11.59
C LEU A 43 -11.34 -6.95 12.02
N GLU A 44 -12.23 -7.46 11.18
CA GLU A 44 -12.98 -8.70 11.39
C GLU A 44 -12.09 -9.96 11.40
N LEU A 45 -10.87 -9.88 10.80
CA LEU A 45 -9.89 -10.99 10.85
C LEU A 45 -9.19 -11.11 12.22
N ILE A 46 -9.35 -10.12 13.10
CA ILE A 46 -8.75 -10.11 14.43
C ILE A 46 -9.59 -10.98 15.36
N PRO A 47 -9.00 -11.96 16.07
CA PRO A 47 -9.76 -12.81 16.99
C PRO A 47 -10.43 -12.00 18.10
N SER A 48 -11.62 -12.39 18.51
CA SER A 48 -12.43 -11.69 19.53
C SER A 48 -11.75 -11.54 20.91
N ARG A 49 -10.78 -12.40 21.22
CA ARG A 49 -9.99 -12.31 22.46
C ARG A 49 -9.00 -11.14 22.49
N VAL A 50 -8.70 -10.54 21.33
CA VAL A 50 -7.70 -9.49 21.18
C VAL A 50 -8.31 -8.15 21.51
N MET A 51 -7.66 -7.35 22.34
CA MET A 51 -8.07 -5.97 22.59
C MET A 51 -7.82 -5.11 21.36
N VAL A 52 -8.86 -4.49 20.80
CA VAL A 52 -8.76 -3.62 19.61
C VAL A 52 -9.00 -2.18 20.00
N VAL A 53 -8.03 -1.30 19.71
CA VAL A 53 -8.06 0.12 20.06
C VAL A 53 -7.94 0.95 18.78
N ASN A 54 -8.95 1.77 18.48
CA ASN A 54 -8.88 2.74 17.39
C ASN A 54 -8.13 3.99 17.86
N VAL A 55 -6.96 4.26 17.29
CA VAL A 55 -6.13 5.44 17.56
C VAL A 55 -6.19 6.47 16.43
N GLY A 56 -7.00 6.23 15.39
CA GLY A 56 -7.21 7.15 14.28
C GLY A 56 -8.03 8.38 14.69
N LYS A 57 -7.93 9.44 13.91
CA LYS A 57 -8.73 10.65 14.10
C LYS A 57 -10.21 10.33 13.86
N ARG A 58 -11.07 10.57 14.84
CA ARG A 58 -12.54 10.48 14.70
C ARG A 58 -13.13 11.89 14.59
N CYS A 59 -14.09 12.07 13.67
CA CYS A 59 -14.92 13.29 13.65
C CYS A 59 -15.63 13.45 15.01
N GLY A 60 -15.57 14.65 15.59
CA GLY A 60 -16.29 14.98 16.84
C GLY A 60 -15.59 14.59 18.15
N SER A 61 -14.44 13.89 18.12
CA SER A 61 -13.65 13.61 19.32
C SER A 61 -12.28 14.31 19.25
N LYS A 62 -11.71 14.61 20.43
CA LYS A 62 -10.35 15.16 20.51
C LYS A 62 -9.37 14.15 19.87
N PRO A 63 -8.61 14.54 18.85
CA PRO A 63 -7.73 13.61 18.17
C PRO A 63 -6.64 13.10 19.11
N ILE A 64 -6.38 11.79 19.08
CA ILE A 64 -5.24 11.19 19.78
C ILE A 64 -3.97 11.70 19.13
N THR A 65 -3.03 12.24 19.92
CA THR A 65 -1.75 12.74 19.40
C THR A 65 -0.77 11.59 19.13
N GLN A 66 0.27 11.83 18.33
CA GLN A 66 1.29 10.80 18.08
C GLN A 66 2.03 10.41 19.37
N GLU A 67 2.27 11.37 20.26
CA GLU A 67 2.88 11.14 21.57
C GLU A 67 2.03 10.18 22.41
N GLN A 68 0.70 10.35 22.38
CA GLN A 68 -0.22 9.45 23.09
C GLN A 68 -0.21 8.05 22.49
N ILE A 69 -0.19 7.93 21.15
CA ILE A 69 -0.06 6.63 20.48
C ILE A 69 1.25 5.95 20.89
N ASN A 70 2.35 6.69 20.86
CA ASN A 70 3.66 6.18 21.24
C ASN A 70 3.68 5.70 22.70
N ALA A 71 3.08 6.48 23.61
CA ALA A 71 2.95 6.11 25.02
C ALA A 71 2.10 4.85 25.21
N MET A 72 1.00 4.70 24.45
CA MET A 72 0.16 3.48 24.51
C MET A 72 0.94 2.25 24.02
N LEU A 73 1.71 2.34 22.95
CA LEU A 73 2.55 1.26 22.45
C LEU A 73 3.55 0.77 23.52
N VAL A 74 4.21 1.71 24.21
CA VAL A 74 5.14 1.40 25.31
C VAL A 74 4.39 0.79 26.49
N SER A 75 3.28 1.38 26.93
CA SER A 75 2.54 0.91 28.10
C SER A 75 2.01 -0.51 27.92
N PHE A 76 1.40 -0.82 26.78
CA PHE A 76 0.93 -2.18 26.51
C PHE A 76 2.06 -3.19 26.41
N SER A 77 3.19 -2.83 25.77
CA SER A 77 4.33 -3.76 25.69
C SER A 77 5.09 -3.94 27.00
N ALA A 78 5.09 -2.92 27.88
CA ALA A 78 5.80 -2.99 29.18
C ALA A 78 5.25 -4.10 30.10
N VAL A 79 3.97 -4.44 29.99
CA VAL A 79 3.32 -5.51 30.76
C VAL A 79 3.40 -6.89 30.09
N GLY A 80 4.20 -7.03 29.04
CA GLY A 80 4.48 -8.31 28.40
C GLY A 80 3.60 -8.62 27.17
N ASN A 81 2.69 -7.73 26.78
CA ASN A 81 1.79 -7.96 25.65
C ASN A 81 2.53 -7.97 24.31
N ARG A 82 2.03 -8.80 23.40
CA ARG A 82 2.33 -8.78 21.97
C ARG A 82 1.42 -7.74 21.32
N VAL A 83 1.99 -6.58 21.01
CA VAL A 83 1.23 -5.40 20.51
C VAL A 83 1.38 -5.29 19.00
N VAL A 84 0.27 -5.18 18.28
CA VAL A 84 0.24 -4.85 16.85
C VAL A 84 -0.18 -3.40 16.66
N ARG A 85 0.65 -2.60 16.03
CA ARG A 85 0.31 -1.29 15.48
C ARG A 85 -0.07 -1.47 14.01
N LEU A 86 -1.37 -1.52 13.73
CA LEU A 86 -1.92 -1.78 12.39
C LEU A 86 -2.14 -0.47 11.64
N LYS A 87 -1.47 -0.31 10.50
CA LYS A 87 -1.42 0.92 9.71
C LYS A 87 -1.95 0.66 8.31
N ALA A 88 -2.79 1.54 7.76
CA ALA A 88 -3.24 1.42 6.38
C ALA A 88 -2.07 1.49 5.40
N GLY A 89 -2.12 0.72 4.32
CA GLY A 89 -1.04 0.60 3.34
C GLY A 89 0.19 -0.10 3.91
N ASP A 90 1.36 0.54 3.73
CA ASP A 90 2.64 0.11 4.27
C ASP A 90 3.09 1.05 5.41
N PRO A 91 3.60 0.53 6.53
CA PRO A 91 4.01 1.36 7.68
C PRO A 91 5.09 2.38 7.36
N LEU A 92 5.99 2.05 6.42
CA LEU A 92 7.17 2.85 6.09
C LEU A 92 6.90 3.91 5.00
N ILE A 93 5.71 3.90 4.37
CA ILE A 93 5.34 4.87 3.33
C ILE A 93 4.33 5.87 3.89
N PHE A 94 4.79 7.08 4.20
CA PHE A 94 4.01 8.20 4.78
C PHE A 94 3.19 7.85 6.03
N GLY A 95 3.60 6.78 6.74
CA GLY A 95 2.90 6.24 7.91
C GLY A 95 3.45 6.69 9.26
N ARG A 96 4.39 7.65 9.33
CA ARG A 96 5.03 8.13 10.57
C ARG A 96 5.74 7.02 11.38
N ALA A 97 6.05 5.88 10.73
CA ALA A 97 6.68 4.76 11.42
C ALA A 97 8.06 5.11 12.01
N GLY A 98 8.78 6.07 11.41
CA GLY A 98 10.06 6.54 11.94
C GLY A 98 9.94 7.08 13.36
N GLU A 99 8.91 7.87 13.65
CA GLU A 99 8.63 8.44 14.98
C GLU A 99 8.27 7.34 15.99
N GLU A 100 7.43 6.37 15.57
CA GLU A 100 7.02 5.23 16.41
C GLU A 100 8.23 4.33 16.73
N LEU A 101 9.04 3.99 15.71
CA LEU A 101 10.24 3.16 15.86
C LEU A 101 11.30 3.81 16.77
N GLU A 102 11.52 5.13 16.61
CA GLU A 102 12.48 5.86 17.43
C GLU A 102 12.06 5.86 18.90
N HIS A 103 10.75 6.10 19.16
CA HIS A 103 10.21 6.12 20.52
C HIS A 103 10.32 4.75 21.20
N LEU A 104 9.95 3.68 20.48
CA LEU A 104 10.03 2.30 20.98
C LEU A 104 11.48 1.89 21.26
N ARG A 105 12.43 2.27 20.38
CA ARG A 105 13.86 2.02 20.57
C ARG A 105 14.40 2.70 21.83
N ARG A 106 14.03 3.98 22.05
CA ARG A 106 14.40 4.71 23.27
C ARG A 106 13.84 4.06 24.55
N ALA A 107 12.64 3.46 24.45
CA ALA A 107 12.04 2.73 25.57
C ALA A 107 12.61 1.30 25.77
N GLY A 108 13.52 0.87 24.90
CA GLY A 108 14.10 -0.49 24.93
C GLY A 108 13.05 -1.58 24.66
N ILE A 109 12.11 -1.33 23.75
CA ILE A 109 11.07 -2.26 23.30
C ILE A 109 11.53 -2.94 22.02
N GLU A 110 11.48 -4.27 21.98
CA GLU A 110 11.73 -5.03 20.76
C GLU A 110 10.62 -4.74 19.73
N THR A 111 11.06 -4.42 18.50
CA THR A 111 10.13 -4.01 17.44
C THR A 111 10.40 -4.79 16.16
N GLU A 112 9.34 -5.15 15.46
CA GLU A 112 9.38 -5.76 14.13
C GLU A 112 8.46 -5.00 13.17
N VAL A 113 8.95 -4.76 11.95
CA VAL A 113 8.13 -4.18 10.88
C VAL A 113 7.68 -5.28 9.94
N VAL A 114 6.37 -5.36 9.72
CA VAL A 114 5.74 -6.26 8.75
C VAL A 114 5.22 -5.40 7.61
N PRO A 115 5.82 -5.48 6.41
CA PRO A 115 5.39 -4.65 5.28
C PRO A 115 3.96 -4.97 4.85
N GLY A 116 3.32 -3.99 4.23
CA GLY A 116 2.03 -4.12 3.57
C GLY A 116 2.08 -3.62 2.13
N ILE A 117 1.05 -3.89 1.35
CA ILE A 117 0.91 -3.32 0.02
C ILE A 117 0.55 -1.84 0.19
N THR A 118 1.44 -0.94 -0.26
CA THR A 118 1.18 0.49 -0.20
C THR A 118 0.05 0.89 -1.15
N ALA A 119 -0.69 1.93 -0.82
CA ALA A 119 -1.85 2.39 -1.59
C ALA A 119 -1.52 2.69 -3.07
N ALA A 120 -0.30 3.11 -3.39
CA ALA A 120 0.15 3.30 -4.77
C ALA A 120 0.08 2.02 -5.60
N LEU A 121 0.53 0.90 -5.04
CA LEU A 121 0.49 -0.41 -5.73
C LEU A 121 -0.94 -0.94 -5.83
N GLY A 122 -1.76 -0.76 -4.79
CA GLY A 122 -3.19 -1.09 -4.85
C GLY A 122 -3.92 -0.30 -5.94
N ALA A 123 -3.72 1.01 -6.00
CA ALA A 123 -4.30 1.88 -7.03
C ALA A 123 -3.83 1.51 -8.45
N ALA A 124 -2.54 1.22 -8.61
CA ALA A 124 -1.97 0.81 -9.89
C ALA A 124 -2.55 -0.53 -10.39
N ALA A 125 -2.70 -1.50 -9.47
CA ALA A 125 -3.26 -2.82 -9.79
C ALA A 125 -4.72 -2.73 -10.26
N ILE A 126 -5.55 -1.95 -9.55
CA ILE A 126 -6.96 -1.76 -9.91
C ILE A 126 -7.10 -1.08 -11.27
N ALA A 127 -6.30 -0.05 -11.52
CA ALA A 127 -6.31 0.69 -12.78
C ALA A 127 -5.60 -0.06 -13.92
N GLN A 128 -4.97 -1.20 -13.63
CA GLN A 128 -4.11 -1.96 -14.55
C GLN A 128 -3.00 -1.08 -15.17
N VAL A 129 -2.46 -0.15 -14.39
CA VAL A 129 -1.40 0.77 -14.80
C VAL A 129 -0.08 0.33 -14.19
N PRO A 130 0.93 -0.04 -15.00
CA PRO A 130 2.26 -0.27 -14.46
C PRO A 130 2.87 1.06 -14.01
N LEU A 131 3.33 1.17 -12.75
CA LEU A 131 4.00 2.40 -12.29
C LEU A 131 5.35 2.63 -12.97
N THR A 132 5.94 1.59 -13.55
CA THR A 132 7.14 1.67 -14.39
C THR A 132 6.92 0.93 -15.70
N ASP A 133 7.40 1.50 -16.79
CA ASP A 133 7.43 0.86 -18.11
C ASP A 133 8.73 1.29 -18.82
N ARG A 134 9.52 0.32 -19.29
CA ARG A 134 10.82 0.57 -19.92
C ARG A 134 10.76 1.50 -21.14
N ARG A 135 9.58 1.68 -21.75
CA ARG A 135 9.34 2.54 -22.92
C ARG A 135 8.92 3.96 -22.54
N MET A 136 8.31 4.16 -21.34
CA MET A 136 7.64 5.40 -20.99
C MET A 136 8.04 5.98 -19.63
N ALA A 137 8.37 5.12 -18.64
CA ALA A 137 8.63 5.56 -17.27
C ALA A 137 9.65 4.64 -16.58
N ALA A 138 10.92 5.02 -16.61
CA ALA A 138 12.00 4.28 -15.95
C ALA A 138 12.06 4.54 -14.42
N ARG A 139 11.34 5.55 -13.93
CA ARG A 139 11.39 6.00 -12.53
C ARG A 139 9.99 6.15 -11.93
N VAL A 140 9.90 5.90 -10.62
CA VAL A 140 8.71 6.20 -9.82
C VAL A 140 9.12 7.08 -8.64
N ALA A 141 8.40 8.16 -8.41
CA ALA A 141 8.55 9.01 -7.25
C ALA A 141 7.25 9.00 -6.43
N PHE A 142 7.36 8.65 -5.14
CA PHE A 142 6.27 8.80 -4.17
C PHE A 142 6.42 10.13 -3.46
N VAL A 143 5.40 10.96 -3.51
CA VAL A 143 5.39 12.31 -2.94
C VAL A 143 4.15 12.49 -2.07
N SER A 144 4.30 13.15 -0.92
CA SER A 144 3.16 13.60 -0.12
C SER A 144 2.78 15.04 -0.49
N ALA A 145 1.50 15.27 -0.80
CA ALA A 145 0.98 16.63 -0.94
C ALA A 145 0.65 17.28 0.42
N HIS A 146 0.59 16.47 1.48
CA HIS A 146 0.34 16.96 2.84
C HIS A 146 1.54 17.79 3.33
N ARG A 147 1.26 19.01 3.79
CA ARG A 147 2.27 19.92 4.35
C ARG A 147 2.39 19.75 5.85
N VAL A 148 3.61 19.67 6.32
CA VAL A 148 3.94 19.79 7.74
C VAL A 148 4.50 21.19 7.96
N PRO A 149 3.92 22.01 8.85
CA PRO A 149 4.47 23.33 9.16
C PRO A 149 5.95 23.25 9.56
N GLY A 150 6.77 24.14 9.00
CA GLY A 150 8.21 24.19 9.31
C GLY A 150 9.07 23.21 8.50
N ILE A 151 8.51 22.35 7.67
CA ILE A 151 9.27 21.48 6.76
C ILE A 151 9.19 22.05 5.34
N PRO A 152 10.34 22.21 4.64
CA PRO A 152 10.34 22.65 3.25
C PRO A 152 9.52 21.74 2.34
N GLU A 153 8.92 22.29 1.31
CA GLU A 153 8.26 21.48 0.27
C GLU A 153 9.30 20.62 -0.47
N PRO A 154 8.89 19.43 -0.94
CA PRO A 154 9.72 18.67 -1.85
C PRO A 154 10.07 19.49 -3.10
N ASP A 155 11.26 19.30 -3.63
CA ASP A 155 11.63 19.85 -4.93
C ASP A 155 10.87 19.11 -6.04
N TRP A 156 9.78 19.70 -6.49
CA TRP A 156 8.96 19.16 -7.57
C TRP A 156 9.66 19.22 -8.92
N SER A 157 10.60 20.18 -9.14
CA SER A 157 11.30 20.36 -10.42
C SER A 157 12.21 19.16 -10.74
N GLY A 158 12.88 18.62 -9.73
CA GLY A 158 13.70 17.41 -9.88
C GLY A 158 12.89 16.13 -10.15
N LEU A 159 11.58 16.14 -9.88
CA LEU A 159 10.69 15.00 -10.12
C LEU A 159 10.01 15.06 -11.50
N ALA A 160 9.83 16.25 -12.06
CA ALA A 160 9.06 16.50 -13.28
C ALA A 160 9.86 16.17 -14.55
N THR A 161 10.30 14.93 -14.68
CA THR A 161 11.02 14.46 -15.86
C THR A 161 10.14 13.55 -16.72
N PRO A 162 10.33 13.52 -18.07
CA PRO A 162 9.42 12.83 -18.98
C PRO A 162 9.32 11.31 -18.78
N ASP A 163 10.30 10.70 -18.10
CA ASP A 163 10.43 9.27 -17.81
C ASP A 163 10.11 8.91 -16.35
N THR A 164 9.49 9.85 -15.61
CA THR A 164 9.12 9.65 -14.20
C THR A 164 7.60 9.56 -14.05
N THR A 165 7.15 8.52 -13.37
CA THR A 165 5.81 8.46 -12.79
C THR A 165 5.83 9.10 -11.42
N ILE A 166 4.99 10.10 -11.19
CA ILE A 166 4.83 10.72 -9.88
C ILE A 166 3.53 10.20 -9.25
N VAL A 167 3.64 9.59 -8.08
CA VAL A 167 2.47 9.17 -7.29
C VAL A 167 2.35 10.08 -6.09
N VAL A 168 1.30 10.90 -6.08
CA VAL A 168 1.04 11.88 -5.03
C VAL A 168 0.08 11.29 -4.02
N TYR A 169 0.56 11.12 -2.79
CA TYR A 169 -0.24 10.73 -1.64
C TYR A 169 -0.90 11.93 -1.00
N MET A 170 -2.08 11.73 -0.45
CA MET A 170 -2.83 12.76 0.27
C MET A 170 -3.02 14.05 -0.56
N PRO A 171 -3.47 13.96 -1.83
CA PRO A 171 -3.65 15.13 -2.69
C PRO A 171 -4.69 16.10 -2.10
N GLY A 172 -5.52 15.64 -1.15
CA GLY A 172 -6.59 16.42 -0.56
C GLY A 172 -7.65 16.80 -1.58
N THR A 173 -8.28 17.96 -1.39
CA THR A 173 -9.31 18.51 -2.28
C THR A 173 -8.78 19.68 -3.13
N HIS A 174 -7.50 20.03 -2.98
CA HIS A 174 -6.91 21.23 -3.62
C HIS A 174 -6.19 20.91 -4.95
N TYR A 175 -6.89 20.23 -5.85
CA TYR A 175 -6.34 19.82 -7.14
C TYR A 175 -5.81 20.98 -7.98
N GLN A 176 -6.40 22.19 -7.90
CA GLN A 176 -5.92 23.38 -8.59
C GLN A 176 -4.49 23.77 -8.15
N GLN A 177 -4.22 23.74 -6.84
CA GLN A 177 -2.88 24.05 -6.32
C GLN A 177 -1.87 23.01 -6.78
N LEU A 178 -2.28 21.73 -6.80
CA LEU A 178 -1.43 20.64 -7.26
C LEU A 178 -1.12 20.75 -8.75
N ALA A 179 -2.13 21.05 -9.60
CA ALA A 179 -1.93 21.33 -11.02
C ALA A 179 -0.93 22.47 -11.25
N THR A 180 -1.06 23.55 -10.47
CA THR A 180 -0.15 24.69 -10.53
C THR A 180 1.30 24.29 -10.17
N ARG A 181 1.50 23.46 -9.13
CA ARG A 181 2.83 22.97 -8.74
C ARG A 181 3.45 22.08 -9.81
N LEU A 182 2.68 21.12 -10.35
CA LEU A 182 3.15 20.23 -11.41
C LEU A 182 3.53 20.99 -12.69
N SER A 183 2.73 22.00 -13.07
CA SER A 183 3.02 22.86 -14.23
C SER A 183 4.27 23.72 -13.99
N ARG A 184 4.43 24.31 -12.79
CA ARG A 184 5.64 25.10 -12.44
C ARG A 184 6.90 24.23 -12.38
N ALA A 185 6.75 22.95 -12.04
CA ALA A 185 7.83 21.97 -12.06
C ALA A 185 8.27 21.59 -13.48
N GLY A 186 7.54 21.99 -14.53
CA GLY A 186 7.90 21.77 -15.93
C GLY A 186 7.11 20.68 -16.63
N LEU A 187 6.12 20.06 -15.97
CA LEU A 187 5.24 19.11 -16.65
C LEU A 187 4.29 19.81 -17.61
N ARG A 188 4.06 19.19 -18.76
CA ARG A 188 3.15 19.70 -19.78
C ARG A 188 1.69 19.68 -19.28
N ARG A 189 0.87 20.61 -19.72
CA ARG A 189 -0.55 20.70 -19.34
C ARG A 189 -1.37 19.48 -19.74
N ASP A 190 -1.02 18.86 -20.87
CA ASP A 190 -1.64 17.65 -21.41
C ASP A 190 -1.12 16.34 -20.77
N THR A 191 -0.21 16.42 -19.80
CA THR A 191 0.29 15.24 -19.09
C THR A 191 -0.86 14.48 -18.43
N PRO A 192 -1.04 13.17 -18.73
CA PRO A 192 -2.09 12.36 -18.15
C PRO A 192 -1.98 12.24 -16.63
N CYS A 193 -3.15 12.26 -16.00
CA CYS A 193 -3.33 12.13 -14.56
C CYS A 193 -4.45 11.13 -14.27
N LEU A 194 -4.22 10.22 -13.34
CA LEU A 194 -5.23 9.28 -12.84
C LEU A 194 -5.44 9.53 -11.35
N VAL A 195 -6.66 9.92 -10.97
CA VAL A 195 -7.06 10.01 -9.56
C VAL A 195 -7.75 8.72 -9.17
N VAL A 196 -7.27 8.09 -8.10
CA VAL A 196 -7.86 6.88 -7.53
C VAL A 196 -8.28 7.17 -6.10
N ALA A 197 -9.56 7.06 -5.82
CA ALA A 197 -10.12 7.21 -4.49
C ALA A 197 -10.52 5.84 -3.94
N LYS A 198 -10.33 5.64 -2.62
CA LYS A 198 -10.68 4.41 -1.89
C LYS A 198 -10.22 3.12 -2.59
N ALA A 199 -8.99 3.13 -3.10
CA ALA A 199 -8.39 2.00 -3.81
C ALA A 199 -8.56 0.68 -3.05
N SER A 200 -8.89 -0.40 -3.76
CA SER A 200 -9.08 -1.75 -3.22
C SER A 200 -10.24 -1.85 -2.20
N THR A 201 -11.24 -1.00 -2.31
CA THR A 201 -12.49 -1.12 -1.54
C THR A 201 -13.69 -1.17 -2.49
N ALA A 202 -14.85 -1.57 -1.98
CA ALA A 202 -16.10 -1.56 -2.76
C ALA A 202 -16.54 -0.15 -3.23
N GLU A 203 -16.00 0.90 -2.60
CA GLU A 203 -16.31 2.29 -2.90
C GLU A 203 -15.25 2.95 -3.79
N GLN A 204 -14.37 2.17 -4.42
CA GLN A 204 -13.29 2.71 -5.26
C GLN A 204 -13.81 3.49 -6.47
N GLN A 205 -13.12 4.58 -6.78
CA GLN A 205 -13.43 5.42 -7.94
C GLN A 205 -12.13 5.76 -8.68
N LEU A 206 -12.20 5.72 -10.02
CA LEU A 206 -11.08 6.03 -10.90
C LEU A 206 -11.49 7.16 -11.86
N HIS A 207 -10.64 8.20 -11.96
CA HIS A 207 -10.86 9.31 -12.87
C HIS A 207 -9.60 9.64 -13.65
N LEU A 208 -9.62 9.40 -14.96
CA LEU A 208 -8.56 9.82 -15.88
C LEU A 208 -8.79 11.28 -16.29
N THR A 209 -7.73 12.07 -16.23
CA THR A 209 -7.74 13.50 -16.56
C THR A 209 -6.35 13.94 -17.05
N THR A 210 -6.12 15.25 -17.15
CA THR A 210 -4.82 15.85 -17.43
C THR A 210 -4.47 16.88 -16.37
N ILE A 211 -3.22 17.34 -16.32
CA ILE A 211 -2.82 18.43 -15.41
C ILE A 211 -3.71 19.67 -15.62
N GLU A 212 -4.02 20.01 -16.87
CA GLU A 212 -4.87 21.15 -17.18
C GLU A 212 -6.29 21.00 -16.65
N GLN A 213 -6.85 19.80 -16.69
CA GLN A 213 -8.21 19.51 -16.26
C GLN A 213 -8.36 19.16 -14.77
N LEU A 214 -7.24 19.02 -14.03
CA LEU A 214 -7.27 18.67 -12.60
C LEU A 214 -8.13 19.65 -11.77
N HIS A 215 -8.19 20.94 -12.15
CA HIS A 215 -8.98 21.93 -11.43
C HIS A 215 -10.49 21.71 -11.54
N ASN A 216 -10.95 20.98 -12.56
CA ASN A 216 -12.36 20.63 -12.81
C ASN A 216 -12.75 19.29 -12.16
N MET A 217 -11.83 18.62 -11.48
CA MET A 217 -12.12 17.33 -10.87
C MET A 217 -13.20 17.45 -9.79
N PRO A 218 -14.16 16.51 -9.75
CA PRO A 218 -15.11 16.43 -8.64
C PRO A 218 -14.36 16.14 -7.32
N LEU A 219 -14.97 16.51 -6.21
CA LEU A 219 -14.49 16.13 -4.90
C LEU A 219 -14.66 14.62 -4.70
N LEU A 220 -13.57 13.89 -4.73
CA LEU A 220 -13.57 12.45 -4.52
C LEU A 220 -13.43 12.12 -3.02
N PRO A 221 -13.99 10.99 -2.58
CA PRO A 221 -13.89 10.57 -1.19
C PRO A 221 -12.43 10.26 -0.81
N SER A 222 -12.06 10.55 0.43
CA SER A 222 -10.78 10.13 1.00
C SER A 222 -10.83 8.67 1.48
N PRO A 223 -9.71 7.96 1.47
CA PRO A 223 -8.38 8.36 0.97
C PRO A 223 -8.30 8.35 -0.55
N SER A 224 -7.46 9.22 -1.11
CA SER A 224 -7.20 9.27 -2.55
C SER A 224 -5.71 9.39 -2.87
N LEU A 225 -5.37 9.02 -4.11
CA LEU A 225 -4.05 9.13 -4.73
C LEU A 225 -4.16 9.80 -6.08
N LEU A 226 -3.10 10.46 -6.52
CA LEU A 226 -2.96 10.96 -7.89
C LEU A 226 -1.72 10.36 -8.53
N ILE A 227 -1.88 9.68 -9.67
CA ILE A 227 -0.79 9.13 -10.49
C ILE A 227 -0.63 10.06 -11.68
N VAL A 228 0.58 10.61 -11.87
CA VAL A 228 0.90 11.59 -12.91
C VAL A 228 2.00 11.04 -13.81
N GLY A 229 1.82 11.16 -15.11
CA GLY A 229 2.78 10.74 -16.11
C GLY A 229 2.15 10.01 -17.28
N LYS A 230 2.95 9.72 -18.32
CA LYS A 230 2.48 9.06 -19.56
C LYS A 230 1.74 7.76 -19.31
N ILE A 231 2.17 7.00 -18.29
CA ILE A 231 1.57 5.70 -17.97
C ILE A 231 0.13 5.80 -17.49
N ALA A 232 -0.28 6.95 -16.92
CA ALA A 232 -1.66 7.15 -16.47
C ALA A 232 -2.67 7.02 -17.62
N ALA A 233 -2.25 7.30 -18.87
CA ALA A 233 -3.08 7.12 -20.05
C ALA A 233 -3.40 5.65 -20.38
N LEU A 234 -2.70 4.70 -19.76
CA LEU A 234 -2.96 3.26 -19.93
C LEU A 234 -4.09 2.75 -19.02
N ALA A 235 -4.65 3.61 -18.16
CA ALA A 235 -5.64 3.19 -17.18
C ALA A 235 -6.87 2.55 -17.83
N VAL A 236 -7.25 1.39 -17.31
CA VAL A 236 -8.53 0.73 -17.61
C VAL A 236 -9.54 1.24 -16.59
N LEU A 237 -10.55 1.97 -17.07
CA LEU A 237 -11.55 2.61 -16.19
C LEU A 237 -12.74 1.69 -15.88
N GLU A 238 -12.94 0.65 -16.67
CA GLU A 238 -13.92 -0.39 -16.38
C GLU A 238 -13.34 -1.32 -15.31
N VAL A 239 -13.83 -1.18 -14.08
CA VAL A 239 -13.48 -2.08 -12.99
C VAL A 239 -14.27 -3.37 -13.20
N PRO A 240 -13.63 -4.55 -13.41
CA PRO A 240 -14.34 -5.81 -13.43
C PRO A 240 -15.09 -5.96 -12.09
N ASP A 241 -16.35 -6.37 -12.15
CA ASP A 241 -17.12 -6.67 -10.94
C ASP A 241 -16.38 -7.77 -10.16
N ASN A 242 -15.88 -7.43 -8.96
CA ASN A 242 -15.11 -8.36 -8.12
C ASN A 242 -15.90 -9.63 -7.75
N GLY A 243 -17.22 -9.64 -7.96
CA GLY A 243 -18.08 -10.83 -7.84
C GLY A 243 -17.74 -11.94 -8.84
N GLU A 244 -17.51 -11.59 -10.12
CA GLU A 244 -17.19 -12.58 -11.16
C GLU A 244 -15.79 -13.22 -11.00
N LEU A 245 -14.83 -12.52 -10.41
CA LEU A 245 -13.50 -13.08 -10.14
C LEU A 245 -13.52 -14.06 -8.96
N ARG A 246 -14.32 -13.78 -7.92
CA ARG A 246 -14.52 -14.74 -6.80
C ARG A 246 -15.17 -16.03 -7.27
N ASP A 247 -16.22 -15.95 -8.08
CA ASP A 247 -16.91 -17.14 -8.58
C ASP A 247 -16.04 -17.94 -9.56
N LYS A 248 -15.23 -17.28 -10.40
CA LYS A 248 -14.27 -17.94 -11.29
C LYS A 248 -13.11 -18.59 -10.54
N MET A 249 -12.59 -17.98 -9.46
CA MET A 249 -11.54 -18.60 -8.64
C MET A 249 -12.06 -19.80 -7.83
N VAL A 250 -13.31 -19.82 -7.39
CA VAL A 250 -13.91 -20.97 -6.72
C VAL A 250 -14.18 -22.09 -7.73
N ALA A 251 -14.59 -21.78 -8.95
CA ALA A 251 -14.80 -22.77 -10.02
C ALA A 251 -13.49 -23.40 -10.53
N THR A 252 -12.37 -22.68 -10.52
CA THR A 252 -11.07 -23.20 -10.99
C THR A 252 -10.26 -23.98 -9.93
N GLN A 253 -10.70 -24.04 -8.67
CA GLN A 253 -10.07 -24.94 -7.69
C GLN A 253 -10.24 -26.44 -8.05
N GLY A 254 -11.32 -26.81 -8.72
CA GLY A 254 -11.50 -28.16 -9.27
C GLY A 254 -10.57 -28.49 -10.44
N ASP A 255 -10.25 -27.50 -11.28
CA ASP A 255 -9.40 -27.67 -12.46
C ASP A 255 -7.89 -27.61 -12.12
N ALA A 256 -7.51 -26.92 -11.03
CA ALA A 256 -6.13 -26.84 -10.58
C ALA A 256 -5.61 -28.20 -10.02
N GLU A 257 -6.45 -28.97 -9.36
CA GLU A 257 -6.08 -30.32 -8.92
C GLU A 257 -5.88 -31.26 -10.11
N THR A 258 -6.66 -31.12 -11.17
CA THR A 258 -6.53 -31.90 -12.41
C THR A 258 -5.28 -31.49 -13.20
N ALA A 259 -4.90 -30.20 -13.19
CA ALA A 259 -3.69 -29.71 -13.84
C ALA A 259 -2.40 -30.12 -13.10
N ILE A 260 -2.44 -30.18 -11.77
CA ILE A 260 -1.32 -30.68 -10.94
C ILE A 260 -1.14 -32.20 -11.13
N GLN A 261 -2.25 -32.93 -11.30
CA GLN A 261 -2.21 -34.37 -11.58
C GLN A 261 -1.61 -34.68 -12.97
N SER A 262 -1.94 -33.88 -14.00
CA SER A 262 -1.35 -34.04 -15.34
C SER A 262 0.11 -33.60 -15.42
N ALA A 263 0.53 -32.60 -14.63
CA ALA A 263 1.94 -32.19 -14.55
C ALA A 263 2.83 -33.25 -13.87
N ARG A 264 2.30 -34.03 -12.94
CA ARG A 264 3.03 -35.17 -12.34
C ARG A 264 3.28 -36.34 -13.29
N CYS A 265 2.41 -36.54 -14.29
CA CYS A 265 2.64 -37.54 -15.34
C CYS A 265 3.77 -37.20 -16.32
N TYR A 266 4.16 -35.90 -16.45
CA TYR A 266 5.24 -35.47 -17.35
C TYR A 266 6.64 -35.58 -16.77
N THR A 267 6.78 -35.72 -15.43
CA THR A 267 8.10 -35.85 -14.77
C THR A 267 8.61 -37.28 -14.72
N ASP A 268 7.76 -38.30 -14.97
CA ASP A 268 8.18 -39.71 -14.93
C ASP A 268 8.67 -40.26 -16.28
N CYS A 269 8.67 -39.46 -17.37
CA CYS A 269 9.11 -39.89 -18.69
C CYS A 269 10.50 -39.37 -19.16
N SER A 270 11.30 -38.70 -18.28
CA SER A 270 12.67 -38.30 -18.64
C SER A 270 13.74 -39.15 -17.94
N GLY A 271 13.72 -40.44 -18.18
CA GLY A 271 14.86 -41.30 -17.95
C GLY A 271 15.90 -41.11 -19.09
N SER A 272 17.16 -40.96 -18.72
CA SER A 272 18.36 -40.95 -19.52
C SER A 272 18.73 -39.66 -20.29
N PHE A 273 19.42 -38.74 -19.60
CA PHE A 273 20.48 -37.95 -20.22
C PHE A 273 21.74 -38.02 -19.36
N GLY A 274 22.85 -38.44 -20.00
CA GLY A 274 24.13 -38.73 -19.41
C GLY A 274 24.75 -37.48 -18.74
N LYS A 275 25.50 -37.74 -17.68
CA LYS A 275 26.34 -36.74 -16.99
C LYS A 275 27.45 -36.26 -17.91
N PRO A 276 27.68 -34.95 -18.08
CA PRO A 276 28.93 -34.47 -18.65
C PRO A 276 30.05 -34.54 -17.58
N SER A 277 31.23 -35.04 -18.02
CA SER A 277 32.45 -35.10 -17.20
C SER A 277 33.02 -33.70 -16.92
N PRO A 278 33.73 -33.53 -15.79
CA PRO A 278 34.31 -32.27 -15.39
C PRO A 278 35.71 -32.11 -15.98
N SER A 279 35.84 -31.39 -17.08
CA SER A 279 37.14 -30.83 -17.51
C SER A 279 36.91 -29.80 -18.61
N GLN A 280 37.00 -28.51 -18.21
CA GLN A 280 37.44 -27.37 -19.03
C GLN A 280 36.88 -26.06 -18.48
N PHE A 281 37.57 -25.51 -17.47
CA PHE A 281 37.69 -24.10 -17.22
C PHE A 281 39.11 -23.83 -16.81
N ILE A 282 39.95 -23.50 -17.78
CA ILE A 282 41.17 -22.71 -17.65
C ILE A 282 41.15 -21.85 -18.93
N ASP A 283 40.91 -20.58 -18.76
CA ASP A 283 41.57 -19.32 -19.15
C ASP A 283 40.55 -18.19 -19.02
#